data_3e9e4c8aba4d5cdcf6ae8a9b9880e4b6
#
_entry.id   3e9e4c8aba4d5cdcf6ae8a9b9880e4b6
#
_cell.length_a   1.000
_cell.length_b   1.000
_cell.length_c   1.000
_cell.angle_alpha   90.00
_cell.angle_beta   90.00
_cell.angle_gamma   90.00
#
_symmetry.space_group_name_H-M   'P 1'
#
loop_
_entity.id
_entity.type
_entity.pdbx_description
1 polymer ?
#
loop_
_entity_poly.entity_id
_entity_poly.type
_entity_poly.pdbx_seq_one_letter_code
_entity_poly.pdbx_strand_id
1 'polypeptide(L)'
;MSNAAHAARREIALEARPGRTCPVAYRYSPRAFAREPEIRAETVYVVGGLYGNVEALEAVIAAADREPGPVTLVFNGDFHWFDVDDADFARVTREVLRHPALRGNVETEIAGDDSGAGCGCAYPLDVSDAEVSRSNEILARLRATAARAPQLRARLAALPMHLVARVGDARIGIVHGDAASLAGWGFAQDRLDDPAHRRWIESALHDGQVDAFASTHTCLPALRAFDRGVVANNGAAGMPNFAGARFGMLTRIGVRPFAGPERLYGVEVAGAQVEALRIDYDHVRWMERFLACWPEGTPAHASYFNRIREGTRFTVAQAAPPPGAPGRPT
;
A
#
# COMPACT_ATOMS: atom_id res chain seq x y z
N MET A 1 29.51 -29.29 -11.62
CA MET A 1 28.81 -28.06 -11.15
C MET A 1 27.83 -28.48 -10.08
N SER A 2 27.91 -27.92 -8.86
CA SER A 2 27.11 -28.39 -7.73
C SER A 2 25.63 -28.05 -7.88
N ASN A 3 24.72 -28.85 -7.29
CA ASN A 3 23.28 -28.59 -7.24
C ASN A 3 22.94 -27.16 -6.70
N ALA A 4 23.78 -26.65 -5.78
CA ALA A 4 23.64 -25.30 -5.24
C ALA A 4 23.88 -24.20 -6.29
N ALA A 5 24.86 -24.35 -7.19
CA ALA A 5 25.11 -23.40 -8.27
C ALA A 5 23.99 -23.42 -9.34
N HIS A 6 23.36 -24.58 -9.53
CA HIS A 6 22.22 -24.72 -10.44
C HIS A 6 20.94 -24.12 -9.84
N ALA A 7 20.70 -24.30 -8.55
CA ALA A 7 19.61 -23.66 -7.81
C ALA A 7 19.75 -22.13 -7.79
N ALA A 8 20.92 -21.61 -7.46
CA ALA A 8 21.19 -20.16 -7.46
C ALA A 8 21.04 -19.52 -8.85
N ARG A 9 21.48 -20.18 -9.93
CA ARG A 9 21.26 -19.70 -11.31
C ARG A 9 19.79 -19.70 -11.71
N ARG A 10 19.03 -20.67 -11.22
CA ARG A 10 17.58 -20.77 -11.48
C ARG A 10 16.83 -19.70 -10.72
N GLU A 11 17.24 -19.39 -9.50
CA GLU A 11 16.71 -18.32 -8.66
C GLU A 11 16.96 -16.94 -9.27
N ILE A 12 18.20 -16.63 -9.69
CA ILE A 12 18.54 -15.39 -10.40
C ILE A 12 17.77 -15.27 -11.72
N ALA A 13 17.59 -16.35 -12.47
CA ALA A 13 16.82 -16.33 -13.71
C ALA A 13 15.32 -16.13 -13.49
N LEU A 14 14.77 -16.55 -12.35
CA LEU A 14 13.38 -16.32 -11.95
C LEU A 14 13.16 -14.87 -11.50
N GLU A 15 14.09 -14.31 -10.72
CA GLU A 15 14.05 -12.90 -10.28
C GLU A 15 14.15 -11.89 -11.43
N ALA A 16 14.74 -12.30 -12.57
CA ALA A 16 14.85 -11.46 -13.77
C ALA A 16 13.58 -11.43 -14.64
N ARG A 17 12.48 -12.10 -14.24
CA ARG A 17 11.24 -12.16 -15.03
C ARG A 17 10.31 -10.97 -14.73
N PRO A 18 9.50 -10.53 -15.73
CA PRO A 18 8.47 -9.53 -15.51
C PRO A 18 7.55 -9.87 -14.32
N GLY A 19 7.30 -8.90 -13.44
CA GLY A 19 6.55 -9.05 -12.20
C GLY A 19 7.37 -9.51 -10.99
N ARG A 20 8.56 -10.11 -11.21
CA ARG A 20 9.50 -10.48 -10.13
C ARG A 20 10.70 -9.54 -10.04
N THR A 21 11.01 -8.84 -11.11
CA THR A 21 12.10 -7.88 -11.15
C THR A 21 11.79 -6.65 -10.30
N CYS A 22 12.72 -6.29 -9.41
CA CYS A 22 12.72 -5.00 -8.74
C CYS A 22 13.68 -4.06 -9.48
N PRO A 23 13.18 -3.10 -10.28
CA PRO A 23 14.03 -2.17 -11.02
C PRO A 23 14.96 -1.38 -10.10
N VAL A 24 16.18 -1.08 -10.57
CA VAL A 24 17.13 -0.25 -9.80
C VAL A 24 16.54 1.14 -9.51
N ALA A 25 15.73 1.67 -10.43
CA ALA A 25 15.05 2.94 -10.27
C ALA A 25 13.98 2.96 -9.13
N TYR A 26 13.61 1.80 -8.59
CA TYR A 26 12.70 1.70 -7.45
C TYR A 26 13.44 1.86 -6.11
N ARG A 27 14.76 1.74 -6.11
CA ARG A 27 15.56 1.71 -4.89
C ARG A 27 15.89 3.10 -4.38
N TYR A 28 15.87 3.25 -3.08
CA TYR A 28 16.31 4.45 -2.36
C TYR A 28 16.92 4.07 -1.00
N SER A 29 17.61 5.01 -0.37
CA SER A 29 18.17 4.80 0.96
C SER A 29 17.15 5.23 2.04
N PRO A 30 17.06 4.54 3.19
CA PRO A 30 16.31 5.04 4.34
C PRO A 30 16.69 6.46 4.76
N ARG A 31 17.93 6.89 4.53
CA ARG A 31 18.38 8.28 4.77
C ARG A 31 17.63 9.33 3.96
N ALA A 32 16.93 8.93 2.90
CA ALA A 32 16.09 9.85 2.13
C ALA A 32 14.95 10.47 2.96
N PHE A 33 14.56 9.86 4.08
CA PHE A 33 13.54 10.37 4.99
C PHE A 33 14.10 11.37 6.01
N ALA A 34 15.43 11.42 6.22
CA ALA A 34 16.10 12.37 7.13
C ALA A 34 16.16 13.79 6.50
N ARG A 35 15.01 14.32 6.10
CA ARG A 35 14.84 15.64 5.50
C ARG A 35 13.64 16.37 6.12
N GLU A 36 13.47 17.66 5.82
CA GLU A 36 12.30 18.40 6.28
C GLU A 36 11.00 17.75 5.80
N PRO A 37 10.00 17.62 6.68
CA PRO A 37 8.69 17.06 6.31
C PRO A 37 7.97 17.95 5.31
N GLU A 38 7.45 17.35 4.24
CA GLU A 38 6.59 18.02 3.26
C GLU A 38 5.18 18.28 3.81
N ILE A 39 4.77 17.47 4.80
CA ILE A 39 3.43 17.53 5.40
C ILE A 39 3.57 17.81 6.89
N ARG A 40 2.79 18.77 7.40
CA ARG A 40 2.64 19.08 8.82
C ARG A 40 1.16 19.15 9.14
N ALA A 41 0.67 18.27 10.01
CA ALA A 41 -0.74 18.14 10.32
C ALA A 41 -0.98 17.63 11.75
N GLU A 42 -2.17 17.88 12.28
CA GLU A 42 -2.64 17.23 13.51
C GLU A 42 -3.15 15.80 13.24
N THR A 43 -3.71 15.58 12.06
CA THR A 43 -4.19 14.26 11.63
C THR A 43 -3.85 14.02 10.17
N VAL A 44 -3.29 12.85 9.87
CA VAL A 44 -3.02 12.35 8.53
C VAL A 44 -3.72 11.01 8.34
N TYR A 45 -4.43 10.85 7.23
CA TYR A 45 -4.92 9.57 6.75
C TYR A 45 -4.02 9.09 5.61
N VAL A 46 -3.34 7.97 5.79
CA VAL A 46 -2.50 7.33 4.76
C VAL A 46 -3.31 6.21 4.11
N VAL A 47 -3.57 6.37 2.82
CA VAL A 47 -4.51 5.57 2.04
C VAL A 47 -3.76 4.86 0.93
N GLY A 48 -3.55 3.55 1.06
CA GLY A 48 -2.87 2.75 0.06
C GLY A 48 -3.71 1.58 -0.44
N GLY A 49 -3.42 1.15 -1.68
CA GLY A 49 -4.11 0.03 -2.27
C GLY A 49 -5.60 0.30 -2.50
N LEU A 50 -5.93 1.46 -3.09
CA LEU A 50 -7.31 1.81 -3.46
C LEU A 50 -7.81 0.97 -4.65
N TYR A 51 -6.90 0.59 -5.55
CA TYR A 51 -7.12 -0.33 -6.67
C TYR A 51 -8.24 0.06 -7.63
N GLY A 52 -8.50 1.37 -7.80
CA GLY A 52 -9.55 1.88 -8.68
C GLY A 52 -10.96 1.75 -8.11
N ASN A 53 -11.11 1.43 -6.82
CA ASN A 53 -12.39 1.37 -6.15
C ASN A 53 -12.92 2.78 -5.85
N VAL A 54 -13.81 3.27 -6.71
CA VAL A 54 -14.42 4.60 -6.61
C VAL A 54 -15.26 4.72 -5.34
N GLU A 55 -15.97 3.67 -4.97
CA GLU A 55 -16.81 3.63 -3.77
C GLU A 55 -15.97 3.73 -2.49
N ALA A 56 -14.78 3.10 -2.48
CA ALA A 56 -13.84 3.24 -1.37
C ALA A 56 -13.20 4.63 -1.34
N LEU A 57 -12.89 5.24 -2.48
CA LEU A 57 -12.40 6.61 -2.56
C LEU A 57 -13.41 7.61 -1.95
N GLU A 58 -14.69 7.49 -2.32
CA GLU A 58 -15.76 8.31 -1.76
C GLU A 58 -15.90 8.11 -0.23
N ALA A 59 -15.82 6.86 0.22
CA ALA A 59 -15.89 6.53 1.64
C ALA A 59 -14.70 7.08 2.45
N VAL A 60 -13.49 7.07 1.90
CA VAL A 60 -12.29 7.68 2.50
C VAL A 60 -12.46 9.19 2.66
N ILE A 61 -12.92 9.89 1.62
CA ILE A 61 -13.17 11.33 1.67
C ILE A 61 -14.23 11.65 2.74
N ALA A 62 -15.34 10.93 2.72
CA ALA A 62 -16.41 11.09 3.70
C ALA A 62 -15.95 10.76 5.15
N ALA A 63 -15.02 9.84 5.33
CA ALA A 63 -14.43 9.56 6.64
C ALA A 63 -13.56 10.72 7.12
N ALA A 64 -12.77 11.32 6.25
CA ALA A 64 -11.95 12.50 6.56
C ALA A 64 -12.82 13.72 6.91
N ASP A 65 -13.93 13.92 6.20
CA ASP A 65 -14.88 15.02 6.48
C ASP A 65 -15.61 14.87 7.83
N ARG A 66 -15.71 13.65 8.35
CA ARG A 66 -16.32 13.36 9.68
C ARG A 66 -15.32 13.43 10.84
N GLU A 67 -14.02 13.45 10.57
CA GLU A 67 -13.00 13.57 11.63
C GLU A 67 -13.16 14.91 12.37
N PRO A 68 -13.13 14.93 13.70
CA PRO A 68 -13.10 16.18 14.45
C PRO A 68 -11.79 16.95 14.24
N GLY A 69 -11.78 17.89 13.33
CA GLY A 69 -10.62 18.72 12.99
C GLY A 69 -10.06 18.43 11.60
N PRO A 70 -9.05 19.19 11.17
CA PRO A 70 -8.52 19.10 9.83
C PRO A 70 -7.75 17.80 9.62
N VAL A 71 -8.05 17.10 8.52
CA VAL A 71 -7.35 15.90 8.08
C VAL A 71 -6.57 16.19 6.80
N THR A 72 -5.32 15.74 6.75
CA THR A 72 -4.57 15.66 5.51
C THR A 72 -4.65 14.23 4.97
N LEU A 73 -5.35 14.06 3.85
CA LEU A 73 -5.32 12.80 3.10
C LEU A 73 -4.00 12.66 2.36
N VAL A 74 -3.38 11.48 2.44
CA VAL A 74 -2.16 11.13 1.69
C VAL A 74 -2.38 9.78 1.02
N PHE A 75 -2.31 9.75 -0.30
CA PHE A 75 -2.42 8.50 -1.05
C PHE A 75 -1.02 7.90 -1.28
N ASN A 76 -0.77 6.70 -0.76
CA ASN A 76 0.56 6.08 -0.80
C ASN A 76 0.71 4.96 -1.84
N GLY A 77 0.15 5.19 -3.02
CA GLY A 77 0.34 4.36 -4.21
C GLY A 77 -0.70 3.25 -4.39
N ASP A 78 -0.67 2.66 -5.57
CA ASP A 78 -1.60 1.64 -6.06
C ASP A 78 -3.05 2.08 -5.88
N PHE A 79 -3.34 3.32 -6.24
CA PHE A 79 -4.72 3.82 -6.30
C PHE A 79 -5.43 3.41 -7.60
N HIS A 80 -4.71 2.93 -8.60
CA HIS A 80 -5.21 2.24 -9.78
C HIS A 80 -4.96 0.73 -9.69
N TRP A 81 -5.72 -0.08 -10.40
CA TRP A 81 -5.49 -1.49 -10.71
C TRP A 81 -6.63 -2.08 -11.53
N PHE A 82 -7.89 -1.95 -11.03
CA PHE A 82 -9.05 -2.56 -11.68
C PHE A 82 -9.83 -1.60 -12.57
N ASP A 83 -9.59 -0.32 -12.45
CA ASP A 83 -10.27 0.78 -13.15
C ASP A 83 -9.76 0.96 -14.59
N VAL A 84 -10.04 -0.04 -15.41
CA VAL A 84 -9.70 -0.04 -16.85
C VAL A 84 -10.73 0.67 -17.71
N ASP A 85 -11.82 1.18 -17.12
CA ASP A 85 -12.75 2.13 -17.73
C ASP A 85 -12.14 3.54 -17.70
N ASP A 86 -12.26 4.26 -18.83
CA ASP A 86 -11.63 5.58 -18.99
C ASP A 86 -12.20 6.65 -18.03
N ALA A 87 -13.49 6.57 -17.71
CA ALA A 87 -14.15 7.54 -16.84
C ALA A 87 -13.74 7.30 -15.38
N ASP A 88 -13.73 6.05 -14.93
CA ASP A 88 -13.32 5.68 -13.57
C ASP A 88 -11.83 5.96 -13.34
N PHE A 89 -10.96 5.59 -14.30
CA PHE A 89 -9.53 5.93 -14.28
C PHE A 89 -9.31 7.44 -14.14
N ALA A 90 -9.99 8.23 -14.97
CA ALA A 90 -9.85 9.68 -14.91
C ALA A 90 -10.42 10.27 -13.62
N ARG A 91 -11.50 9.72 -13.08
CA ARG A 91 -12.11 10.13 -11.82
C ARG A 91 -11.18 9.88 -10.64
N VAL A 92 -10.67 8.65 -10.50
CA VAL A 92 -9.74 8.27 -9.43
C VAL A 92 -8.48 9.14 -9.50
N THR A 93 -7.85 9.25 -10.69
CA THR A 93 -6.65 10.06 -10.86
C THR A 93 -6.88 11.51 -10.45
N ARG A 94 -7.96 12.15 -10.94
CA ARG A 94 -8.21 13.58 -10.65
C ARG A 94 -8.46 13.82 -9.17
N GLU A 95 -9.21 12.96 -8.52
CA GLU A 95 -9.52 13.12 -7.10
C GLU A 95 -8.29 12.89 -6.23
N VAL A 96 -7.54 11.79 -6.44
CA VAL A 96 -6.30 11.50 -5.71
C VAL A 96 -5.30 12.66 -5.85
N LEU A 97 -5.15 13.21 -7.05
CA LEU A 97 -4.19 14.30 -7.32
C LEU A 97 -4.63 15.69 -6.80
N ARG A 98 -5.73 15.78 -6.07
CA ARG A 98 -6.09 16.99 -5.26
C ARG A 98 -5.42 16.97 -3.89
N HIS A 99 -4.84 15.84 -3.51
CA HIS A 99 -4.22 15.59 -2.22
C HIS A 99 -2.73 15.26 -2.40
N PRO A 100 -1.91 15.36 -1.36
CA PRO A 100 -0.59 14.74 -1.35
C PRO A 100 -0.66 13.27 -1.74
N ALA A 101 0.15 12.88 -2.71
CA ALA A 101 0.20 11.50 -3.19
C ALA A 101 1.63 11.10 -3.55
N LEU A 102 1.94 9.83 -3.41
CA LEU A 102 3.14 9.21 -3.94
C LEU A 102 2.74 8.05 -4.86
N ARG A 103 3.62 7.69 -5.78
CA ARG A 103 3.36 6.59 -6.71
C ARG A 103 3.66 5.23 -6.08
N GLY A 104 2.86 4.21 -6.41
CA GLY A 104 3.20 2.81 -6.25
C GLY A 104 3.88 2.24 -7.49
N ASN A 105 4.09 0.93 -7.52
CA ASN A 105 4.56 0.25 -8.72
C ASN A 105 3.55 0.38 -9.88
N VAL A 106 2.27 0.34 -9.58
CA VAL A 106 1.21 0.48 -10.61
C VAL A 106 1.34 1.82 -11.33
N GLU A 107 1.31 2.95 -10.59
CA GLU A 107 1.44 4.28 -11.19
C GLU A 107 2.77 4.44 -11.93
N THR A 108 3.85 3.85 -11.41
CA THR A 108 5.17 3.91 -12.05
C THR A 108 5.15 3.21 -13.41
N GLU A 109 4.58 2.00 -13.47
CA GLU A 109 4.60 1.19 -14.69
C GLU A 109 3.56 1.63 -15.74
N ILE A 110 2.44 2.24 -15.34
CA ILE A 110 1.48 2.80 -16.31
C ILE A 110 1.88 4.19 -16.80
N ALA A 111 2.66 4.94 -16.03
CA ALA A 111 3.09 6.29 -16.36
C ALA A 111 4.36 6.32 -17.20
N GLY A 112 5.28 5.40 -16.97
CA GLY A 112 6.54 5.27 -17.70
C GLY A 112 6.44 4.54 -19.03
N ASP A 113 7.59 4.44 -19.71
CA ASP A 113 7.76 3.51 -20.81
C ASP A 113 7.85 2.07 -20.27
N ASP A 114 7.68 1.07 -21.15
CA ASP A 114 7.77 -0.32 -20.73
C ASP A 114 9.20 -0.64 -20.24
N SER A 115 9.34 -0.77 -18.93
CA SER A 115 10.62 -1.07 -18.27
C SER A 115 11.02 -2.54 -18.38
N GLY A 116 10.12 -3.40 -18.88
CA GLY A 116 10.26 -4.87 -18.82
C GLY A 116 9.99 -5.45 -17.42
N ALA A 117 9.64 -4.62 -16.42
CA ALA A 117 9.35 -5.07 -15.07
C ALA A 117 7.97 -5.76 -14.93
N GLY A 118 7.15 -5.76 -15.98
CA GLY A 118 5.77 -6.24 -15.93
C GLY A 118 4.92 -5.38 -15.01
N CYS A 119 4.25 -5.97 -14.03
CA CYS A 119 3.48 -5.22 -13.04
C CYS A 119 4.36 -4.41 -12.06
N GLY A 120 5.66 -4.60 -12.03
CA GLY A 120 6.56 -3.96 -11.09
C GLY A 120 6.38 -4.38 -9.62
N CYS A 121 5.61 -5.44 -9.36
CA CYS A 121 5.26 -5.89 -8.01
C CYS A 121 6.43 -6.51 -7.24
N ALA A 122 7.52 -6.85 -7.93
CA ALA A 122 8.69 -7.52 -7.34
C ALA A 122 8.32 -8.75 -6.49
N TYR A 123 7.38 -9.55 -6.98
CA TYR A 123 6.82 -10.68 -6.25
C TYR A 123 7.90 -11.64 -5.73
N PRO A 124 7.86 -12.04 -4.45
CA PRO A 124 8.73 -13.06 -3.89
C PRO A 124 8.46 -14.43 -4.53
N LEU A 125 9.40 -15.37 -4.35
CA LEU A 125 9.39 -16.66 -5.07
C LEU A 125 8.24 -17.60 -4.68
N ASP A 126 7.63 -17.40 -3.52
CA ASP A 126 6.48 -18.18 -3.03
C ASP A 126 5.16 -17.80 -3.72
N VAL A 127 5.09 -16.64 -4.39
CA VAL A 127 3.94 -16.29 -5.24
C VAL A 127 3.99 -17.11 -6.53
N SER A 128 2.88 -17.73 -6.91
CA SER A 128 2.82 -18.61 -8.09
C SER A 128 3.10 -17.86 -9.41
N ASP A 129 3.75 -18.51 -10.37
CA ASP A 129 3.99 -17.93 -11.70
C ASP A 129 2.67 -17.58 -12.43
N ALA A 130 1.60 -18.31 -12.14
CA ALA A 130 0.28 -18.02 -12.70
C ALA A 130 -0.29 -16.69 -12.18
N GLU A 131 -0.10 -16.37 -10.88
CA GLU A 131 -0.49 -15.07 -10.31
C GLU A 131 0.35 -13.93 -10.87
N VAL A 132 1.66 -14.14 -11.00
CA VAL A 132 2.56 -13.16 -11.63
C VAL A 132 2.14 -12.86 -13.08
N SER A 133 1.83 -13.90 -13.87
CA SER A 133 1.35 -13.74 -15.26
C SER A 133 0.06 -12.92 -15.31
N ARG A 134 -0.92 -13.27 -14.48
CA ARG A 134 -2.20 -12.53 -14.43
C ARG A 134 -2.01 -11.07 -14.01
N SER A 135 -1.12 -10.79 -13.07
CA SER A 135 -0.80 -9.42 -12.66
C SER A 135 -0.18 -8.61 -13.80
N ASN A 136 0.71 -9.22 -14.60
CA ASN A 136 1.26 -8.57 -15.79
C ASN A 136 0.18 -8.29 -16.84
N GLU A 137 -0.78 -9.19 -17.04
CA GLU A 137 -1.90 -9.01 -17.98
C GLU A 137 -2.87 -7.90 -17.51
N ILE A 138 -3.15 -7.81 -16.18
CA ILE A 138 -3.94 -6.73 -15.58
C ILE A 138 -3.26 -5.39 -15.85
N LEU A 139 -1.96 -5.29 -15.55
CA LEU A 139 -1.21 -4.05 -15.77
C LEU A 139 -1.18 -3.66 -17.23
N ALA A 140 -0.98 -4.60 -18.15
CA ALA A 140 -0.97 -4.31 -19.60
C ALA A 140 -2.29 -3.68 -20.05
N ARG A 141 -3.43 -4.17 -19.55
CA ARG A 141 -4.73 -3.59 -19.84
C ARG A 141 -4.90 -2.18 -19.23
N LEU A 142 -4.48 -1.99 -17.98
CA LEU A 142 -4.51 -0.69 -17.31
C LEU A 142 -3.58 0.33 -18.02
N ARG A 143 -2.40 -0.10 -18.45
CA ARG A 143 -1.46 0.72 -19.24
C ARG A 143 -2.10 1.22 -20.54
N ALA A 144 -2.88 0.37 -21.21
CA ALA A 144 -3.63 0.78 -22.41
C ALA A 144 -4.70 1.84 -22.09
N THR A 145 -5.34 1.77 -20.92
CA THR A 145 -6.26 2.81 -20.42
C THR A 145 -5.50 4.11 -20.16
N ALA A 146 -4.40 4.06 -19.41
CA ALA A 146 -3.58 5.24 -19.09
C ALA A 146 -3.03 5.93 -20.35
N ALA A 147 -2.70 5.17 -21.41
CA ALA A 147 -2.22 5.70 -22.67
C ALA A 147 -3.26 6.59 -23.39
N ARG A 148 -4.57 6.36 -23.16
CA ARG A 148 -5.65 7.20 -23.70
C ARG A 148 -5.82 8.51 -22.92
N ALA A 149 -5.17 8.67 -21.75
CA ALA A 149 -5.22 9.86 -20.92
C ALA A 149 -3.80 10.46 -20.69
N PRO A 150 -3.09 10.93 -21.74
CA PRO A 150 -1.66 11.28 -21.66
C PRO A 150 -1.37 12.40 -20.65
N GLN A 151 -2.29 13.34 -20.43
CA GLN A 151 -2.11 14.41 -19.45
C GLN A 151 -2.17 13.88 -18.00
N LEU A 152 -3.06 12.92 -17.71
CA LEU A 152 -3.14 12.27 -16.41
C LEU A 152 -1.92 11.38 -16.20
N ARG A 153 -1.54 10.60 -17.22
CA ARG A 153 -0.32 9.79 -17.21
C ARG A 153 0.93 10.61 -16.88
N ALA A 154 1.09 11.79 -17.46
CA ALA A 154 2.22 12.68 -17.16
C ALA A 154 2.22 13.16 -15.70
N ARG A 155 1.04 13.42 -15.12
CA ARG A 155 0.91 13.79 -13.70
C ARG A 155 1.27 12.62 -12.77
N LEU A 156 0.88 11.39 -13.11
CA LEU A 156 1.27 10.18 -12.37
C LEU A 156 2.79 9.97 -12.38
N ALA A 157 3.44 10.18 -13.54
CA ALA A 157 4.89 10.09 -13.67
C ALA A 157 5.66 11.07 -12.76
N ALA A 158 5.07 12.24 -12.49
CA ALA A 158 5.67 13.28 -11.66
C ALA A 158 5.54 13.03 -10.14
N LEU A 159 4.79 12.02 -9.71
CA LEU A 159 4.63 11.73 -8.28
C LEU A 159 5.94 11.26 -7.64
N PRO A 160 6.23 11.67 -6.40
CA PRO A 160 7.39 11.18 -5.65
C PRO A 160 7.22 9.70 -5.28
N MET A 161 8.32 9.03 -4.93
CA MET A 161 8.31 7.64 -4.43
C MET A 161 8.02 7.54 -2.93
N HIS A 162 8.24 8.62 -2.18
CA HIS A 162 8.05 8.67 -0.73
C HIS A 162 7.83 10.11 -0.27
N LEU A 163 7.15 10.25 0.88
CA LEU A 163 6.90 11.52 1.55
C LEU A 163 7.31 11.41 3.03
N VAL A 164 7.53 12.55 3.66
CA VAL A 164 7.72 12.65 5.11
C VAL A 164 6.63 13.56 5.68
N ALA A 165 5.93 13.07 6.70
CA ALA A 165 4.97 13.86 7.44
C ALA A 165 5.46 14.10 8.88
N ARG A 166 5.00 15.20 9.49
CA ARG A 166 5.10 15.47 10.91
C ARG A 166 3.69 15.60 11.49
N VAL A 167 3.38 14.77 12.48
CA VAL A 167 2.11 14.77 13.22
C VAL A 167 2.42 14.97 14.69
N GLY A 168 2.14 16.17 15.21
CA GLY A 168 2.67 16.58 16.51
C GLY A 168 4.21 16.57 16.51
N ASP A 169 4.80 15.78 17.41
CA ASP A 169 6.26 15.58 17.45
C ASP A 169 6.73 14.39 16.62
N ALA A 170 5.84 13.46 16.28
CA ALA A 170 6.17 12.26 15.52
C ALA A 170 6.53 12.56 14.05
N ARG A 171 7.61 11.93 13.57
CA ARG A 171 8.05 11.97 12.18
C ARG A 171 7.67 10.66 11.49
N ILE A 172 7.01 10.75 10.36
CA ILE A 172 6.42 9.61 9.66
C ILE A 172 7.01 9.52 8.25
N GLY A 173 7.67 8.41 7.95
CA GLY A 173 8.02 8.05 6.57
C GLY A 173 6.81 7.40 5.88
N ILE A 174 6.32 8.00 4.81
CA ILE A 174 5.20 7.46 4.03
C ILE A 174 5.76 6.86 2.75
N VAL A 175 5.51 5.57 2.55
CA VAL A 175 6.05 4.76 1.46
C VAL A 175 4.95 3.90 0.83
N HIS A 176 5.19 3.43 -0.39
CA HIS A 176 4.36 2.38 -0.97
C HIS A 176 4.82 1.00 -0.48
N GLY A 177 6.05 0.60 -0.79
CA GLY A 177 6.65 -0.67 -0.38
C GLY A 177 7.29 -0.63 1.00
N ASP A 178 8.61 -0.48 1.06
CA ASP A 178 9.35 -0.44 2.31
C ASP A 178 10.35 0.74 2.39
N ALA A 179 11.20 0.77 3.39
CA ALA A 179 12.15 1.87 3.62
C ALA A 179 13.28 1.96 2.59
N ALA A 180 13.42 0.99 1.69
CA ALA A 180 14.53 0.90 0.74
C ALA A 180 14.09 0.72 -0.72
N SER A 181 12.79 0.46 -0.95
CA SER A 181 12.27 0.21 -2.29
C SER A 181 10.79 0.55 -2.43
N LEU A 182 10.43 1.13 -3.58
CA LEU A 182 9.07 1.41 -3.98
C LEU A 182 8.17 0.15 -3.93
N ALA A 183 8.67 -1.00 -4.37
CA ALA A 183 7.97 -2.28 -4.35
C ALA A 183 8.69 -3.30 -3.43
N GLY A 184 9.25 -2.81 -2.32
CA GLY A 184 9.90 -3.66 -1.33
C GLY A 184 8.92 -4.43 -0.46
N TRP A 185 9.27 -5.67 -0.13
CA TRP A 185 8.46 -6.56 0.72
C TRP A 185 8.93 -6.59 2.18
N GLY A 186 9.86 -5.71 2.56
CA GLY A 186 10.40 -5.65 3.92
C GLY A 186 9.37 -5.29 5.00
N PHE A 187 8.23 -4.71 4.62
CA PHE A 187 7.12 -4.39 5.52
C PHE A 187 5.90 -5.32 5.33
N ALA A 188 6.10 -6.50 4.73
CA ALA A 188 5.11 -7.57 4.74
C ALA A 188 4.91 -8.11 6.17
N GLN A 189 3.72 -8.61 6.49
CA GLN A 189 3.36 -9.04 7.83
C GLN A 189 4.32 -10.11 8.38
N ASP A 190 4.62 -11.13 7.59
CA ASP A 190 5.56 -12.20 7.94
C ASP A 190 7.00 -11.70 8.15
N ARG A 191 7.42 -10.68 7.38
CA ARG A 191 8.72 -10.04 7.54
C ARG A 191 8.80 -9.18 8.80
N LEU A 192 7.71 -8.48 9.15
CA LEU A 192 7.62 -7.71 10.40
C LEU A 192 7.65 -8.60 11.63
N ASP A 193 7.20 -9.86 11.52
CA ASP A 193 7.20 -10.85 12.58
C ASP A 193 8.49 -11.71 12.61
N ASP A 194 9.37 -11.58 11.61
CA ASP A 194 10.64 -12.33 11.54
C ASP A 194 11.72 -11.69 12.44
N PRO A 195 12.18 -12.38 13.51
CA PRO A 195 13.22 -11.86 14.39
C PRO A 195 14.55 -11.56 13.65
N ALA A 196 14.84 -12.29 12.58
CA ALA A 196 16.07 -12.07 11.79
C ALA A 196 16.01 -10.74 11.00
N HIS A 197 14.81 -10.28 10.66
CA HIS A 197 14.59 -9.04 9.92
C HIS A 197 14.50 -7.79 10.84
N ARG A 198 14.29 -7.98 12.16
CA ARG A 198 14.13 -6.90 13.14
C ARG A 198 15.24 -5.86 13.05
N ARG A 199 16.51 -6.29 12.96
CA ARG A 199 17.67 -5.37 12.90
C ARG A 199 17.60 -4.44 11.68
N TRP A 200 17.15 -4.94 10.55
CA TRP A 200 16.99 -4.12 9.34
C TRP A 200 15.92 -3.04 9.55
N ILE A 201 14.79 -3.37 10.17
CA ILE A 201 13.71 -2.43 10.46
C ILE A 201 14.19 -1.34 11.43
N GLU A 202 14.87 -1.72 12.51
CA GLU A 202 15.43 -0.78 13.49
C GLU A 202 16.46 0.16 12.86
N SER A 203 17.30 -0.36 11.96
CA SER A 203 18.25 0.47 11.20
C SER A 203 17.54 1.42 10.26
N ALA A 204 16.46 0.98 9.60
CA ALA A 204 15.69 1.81 8.68
C ALA A 204 15.00 2.98 9.41
N LEU A 205 14.40 2.73 10.58
CA LEU A 205 13.82 3.77 11.44
C LEU A 205 14.89 4.78 11.89
N HIS A 206 16.05 4.27 12.34
CA HIS A 206 17.17 5.10 12.77
C HIS A 206 17.71 5.96 11.65
N ASP A 207 18.08 5.36 10.51
CA ASP A 207 18.71 6.05 9.38
C ASP A 207 17.75 7.04 8.72
N GLY A 208 16.45 6.71 8.71
CA GLY A 208 15.38 7.60 8.25
C GLY A 208 15.04 8.73 9.20
N GLN A 209 15.52 8.66 10.45
CA GLN A 209 15.13 9.59 11.52
C GLN A 209 13.61 9.74 11.61
N VAL A 210 12.89 8.63 11.56
CA VAL A 210 11.44 8.57 11.65
C VAL A 210 10.99 7.71 12.82
N ASP A 211 9.88 8.09 13.42
CA ASP A 211 9.24 7.36 14.53
C ASP A 211 8.27 6.30 14.02
N ALA A 212 7.79 6.46 12.78
CA ALA A 212 6.95 5.45 12.13
C ALA A 212 7.16 5.41 10.62
N PHE A 213 6.94 4.22 10.03
CA PHE A 213 6.65 4.08 8.60
C PHE A 213 5.18 3.73 8.38
N ALA A 214 4.53 4.39 7.42
CA ALA A 214 3.22 4.04 6.90
C ALA A 214 3.37 3.50 5.47
N SER A 215 2.95 2.25 5.26
CA SER A 215 3.18 1.44 4.06
C SER A 215 1.90 0.77 3.57
N THR A 216 1.94 0.19 2.38
CA THR A 216 0.87 -0.63 1.79
C THR A 216 1.45 -1.82 0.98
N HIS A 217 1.46 -1.80 -0.36
CA HIS A 217 2.06 -2.72 -1.32
C HIS A 217 1.77 -4.22 -1.14
N THR A 218 2.06 -4.80 0.04
CA THR A 218 2.00 -6.26 0.27
C THR A 218 0.58 -6.79 0.47
N CYS A 219 -0.41 -5.92 0.39
CA CYS A 219 -1.85 -6.22 0.39
C CYS A 219 -2.40 -6.93 1.64
N LEU A 220 -1.61 -7.13 2.69
CA LEU A 220 -2.06 -7.62 3.99
C LEU A 220 -1.68 -6.60 5.08
N PRO A 221 -2.62 -6.24 5.97
CA PRO A 221 -2.35 -5.25 7.00
C PRO A 221 -1.48 -5.80 8.12
N ALA A 222 -0.65 -4.92 8.69
CA ALA A 222 0.10 -5.21 9.91
C ALA A 222 0.47 -3.92 10.64
N LEU A 223 0.43 -3.95 11.96
CA LEU A 223 0.95 -2.89 12.81
C LEU A 223 1.89 -3.52 13.84
N ARG A 224 3.17 -3.15 13.81
CA ARG A 224 4.18 -3.69 14.71
C ARG A 224 5.00 -2.56 15.34
N ALA A 225 5.22 -2.69 16.65
CA ALA A 225 6.08 -1.79 17.41
C ALA A 225 7.47 -2.42 17.60
N PHE A 226 8.48 -1.58 17.47
CA PHE A 226 9.90 -1.89 17.65
C PHE A 226 10.49 -0.95 18.69
N ASP A 227 11.73 -1.17 19.11
CA ASP A 227 12.34 -0.34 20.17
C ASP A 227 12.50 1.13 19.73
N ARG A 228 12.63 1.36 18.42
CA ARG A 228 12.83 2.71 17.84
C ARG A 228 11.60 3.33 17.23
N GLY A 229 10.50 2.62 17.09
CA GLY A 229 9.31 3.16 16.43
C GLY A 229 8.34 2.09 15.95
N VAL A 230 7.53 2.44 14.97
CA VAL A 230 6.39 1.65 14.51
C VAL A 230 6.42 1.46 13.00
N VAL A 231 5.97 0.30 12.53
CA VAL A 231 5.65 0.08 11.11
C VAL A 231 4.17 -0.26 11.01
N ALA A 232 3.44 0.54 10.22
CA ALA A 232 2.04 0.34 9.89
C ALA A 232 1.90 0.05 8.39
N ASN A 233 1.37 -1.12 8.04
CA ASN A 233 0.95 -1.47 6.70
C ASN A 233 -0.58 -1.54 6.71
N ASN A 234 -1.26 -0.74 5.87
CA ASN A 234 -2.72 -0.72 5.85
C ASN A 234 -3.35 -1.85 5.02
N GLY A 235 -2.55 -2.66 4.34
CA GLY A 235 -3.06 -3.67 3.42
C GLY A 235 -3.69 -3.03 2.18
N ALA A 236 -5.02 -2.90 2.16
CA ALA A 236 -5.76 -2.34 1.04
C ALA A 236 -6.93 -1.47 1.52
N ALA A 237 -7.07 -0.26 0.96
CA ALA A 237 -8.22 0.61 1.18
C ALA A 237 -9.40 0.21 0.27
N GLY A 238 -9.14 -0.27 -0.94
CA GLY A 238 -10.15 -0.60 -1.94
C GLY A 238 -10.56 -2.08 -1.99
N MET A 239 -9.98 -2.94 -1.13
CA MET A 239 -10.33 -4.36 -1.06
C MET A 239 -10.48 -4.83 0.39
N PRO A 240 -11.28 -5.88 0.65
CA PRO A 240 -11.33 -6.53 1.96
C PRO A 240 -9.97 -7.13 2.36
N ASN A 241 -9.60 -6.95 3.63
CA ASN A 241 -8.35 -7.44 4.19
C ASN A 241 -8.51 -8.67 5.07
N PHE A 242 -9.69 -8.92 5.61
CA PHE A 242 -9.94 -9.95 6.62
C PHE A 242 -11.01 -10.95 6.18
N ALA A 243 -10.98 -12.12 6.78
CA ALA A 243 -11.95 -13.20 6.53
C ALA A 243 -13.38 -12.72 6.79
N GLY A 244 -14.24 -12.89 5.79
CA GLY A 244 -15.66 -12.48 5.86
C GLY A 244 -15.90 -10.97 5.86
N ALA A 245 -14.85 -10.13 5.82
CA ALA A 245 -14.99 -8.68 5.76
C ALA A 245 -15.35 -8.21 4.34
N ARG A 246 -16.02 -7.04 4.29
CA ARG A 246 -16.37 -6.33 3.04
C ARG A 246 -16.01 -4.86 3.09
N PHE A 247 -15.00 -4.52 3.90
CA PHE A 247 -14.49 -3.17 4.09
C PHE A 247 -13.00 -3.09 3.79
N GLY A 248 -12.55 -1.92 3.39
CA GLY A 248 -11.14 -1.59 3.24
C GLY A 248 -10.54 -1.02 4.53
N MET A 249 -9.27 -0.64 4.47
CA MET A 249 -8.55 -0.05 5.60
C MET A 249 -7.65 1.10 5.17
N LEU A 250 -7.46 2.05 6.09
CA LEU A 250 -6.40 3.05 6.02
C LEU A 250 -5.61 3.12 7.34
N THR A 251 -4.44 3.74 7.30
CA THR A 251 -3.69 4.11 8.50
C THR A 251 -4.02 5.57 8.85
N ARG A 252 -4.59 5.78 10.04
CA ARG A 252 -4.74 7.10 10.65
C ARG A 252 -3.56 7.40 11.57
N ILE A 253 -3.00 8.60 11.48
CA ILE A 253 -1.97 9.07 12.40
C ILE A 253 -2.45 10.42 12.92
N GLY A 254 -2.66 10.54 14.23
CA GLY A 254 -3.23 11.74 14.82
C GLY A 254 -2.66 12.06 16.20
N VAL A 255 -2.64 13.33 16.58
CA VAL A 255 -2.21 13.78 17.93
C VAL A 255 -3.20 13.36 19.04
N ARG A 256 -4.41 12.94 18.66
CA ARG A 256 -5.44 12.45 19.57
C ARG A 256 -5.92 11.07 19.10
N PRO A 257 -6.28 10.16 20.03
CA PRO A 257 -6.86 8.88 19.68
C PRO A 257 -8.19 9.06 18.93
N PHE A 258 -8.44 8.16 17.97
CA PHE A 258 -9.73 8.11 17.27
C PHE A 258 -10.80 7.51 18.21
N ALA A 259 -11.91 8.20 18.37
CA ALA A 259 -12.98 7.80 19.28
C ALA A 259 -14.11 7.00 18.62
N GLY A 260 -14.08 6.82 17.27
CA GLY A 260 -15.13 6.13 16.53
C GLY A 260 -15.02 4.61 16.57
N PRO A 261 -16.12 3.90 16.24
CA PRO A 261 -16.15 2.43 16.20
C PRO A 261 -15.38 1.83 15.02
N GLU A 262 -14.94 2.66 14.09
CA GLU A 262 -14.16 2.24 12.92
C GLU A 262 -12.72 1.86 13.28
N ARG A 263 -12.24 2.21 14.47
CA ARG A 263 -10.91 1.85 14.96
C ARG A 263 -10.82 0.35 15.22
N LEU A 264 -9.89 -0.32 14.55
CA LEU A 264 -9.65 -1.75 14.72
C LEU A 264 -8.56 -2.04 15.75
N TYR A 265 -7.45 -1.32 15.66
CA TYR A 265 -6.31 -1.41 16.58
C TYR A 265 -5.42 -0.17 16.42
N GLY A 266 -4.45 -0.01 17.32
CA GLY A 266 -3.51 1.10 17.26
C GLY A 266 -2.44 1.01 18.33
N VAL A 267 -1.42 1.85 18.18
CA VAL A 267 -0.33 2.08 19.14
C VAL A 267 0.00 3.56 19.20
N GLU A 268 0.65 3.97 20.28
CA GLU A 268 1.20 5.31 20.41
C GLU A 268 2.71 5.29 20.10
N VAL A 269 3.19 6.32 19.40
CA VAL A 269 4.61 6.55 19.15
C VAL A 269 4.91 8.05 19.12
N ALA A 270 5.92 8.51 19.87
CA ALA A 270 6.32 9.91 19.95
C ALA A 270 5.15 10.90 20.14
N GLY A 271 4.16 10.52 20.97
CA GLY A 271 2.97 11.33 21.26
C GLY A 271 1.90 11.34 20.17
N ALA A 272 2.07 10.59 19.08
CA ALA A 272 1.05 10.40 18.06
C ALA A 272 0.41 9.00 18.16
N GLN A 273 -0.87 8.92 17.82
CA GLN A 273 -1.63 7.67 17.70
C GLN A 273 -1.53 7.15 16.27
N VAL A 274 -1.00 5.95 16.08
CA VAL A 274 -0.98 5.23 14.79
C VAL A 274 -2.04 4.15 14.84
N GLU A 275 -3.08 4.29 14.05
CA GLU A 275 -4.32 3.50 14.15
C GLU A 275 -4.75 2.96 12.81
N ALA A 276 -5.32 1.77 12.82
CA ALA A 276 -5.97 1.16 11.67
C ALA A 276 -7.47 1.46 11.72
N LEU A 277 -7.99 2.15 10.71
CA LEU A 277 -9.41 2.41 10.57
C LEU A 277 -10.00 1.61 9.43
N ARG A 278 -11.17 1.00 9.69
CA ARG A 278 -11.98 0.39 8.64
C ARG A 278 -12.65 1.45 7.79
N ILE A 279 -12.79 1.17 6.51
CA ILE A 279 -13.49 1.99 5.54
C ILE A 279 -14.63 1.18 4.94
N ASP A 280 -15.84 1.49 5.37
CA ASP A 280 -17.06 0.88 4.84
C ASP A 280 -17.48 1.62 3.57
N TYR A 281 -17.52 0.90 2.46
CA TYR A 281 -17.94 1.40 1.16
C TYR A 281 -19.10 0.56 0.59
N ASP A 282 -19.80 1.04 -0.42
CA ASP A 282 -20.83 0.28 -1.12
C ASP A 282 -20.22 -0.91 -1.88
N HIS A 283 -20.10 -2.01 -1.14
CA HIS A 283 -19.49 -3.25 -1.64
C HIS A 283 -20.29 -3.87 -2.82
N VAL A 284 -21.61 -3.69 -2.86
CA VAL A 284 -22.44 -4.23 -3.95
C VAL A 284 -22.13 -3.49 -5.24
N ARG A 285 -22.13 -2.15 -5.18
CA ARG A 285 -21.84 -1.32 -6.34
C ARG A 285 -20.39 -1.49 -6.81
N TRP A 286 -19.44 -1.65 -5.88
CA TRP A 286 -18.06 -1.98 -6.23
C TRP A 286 -17.96 -3.32 -6.96
N MET A 287 -18.65 -4.37 -6.48
CA MET A 287 -18.66 -5.68 -7.12
C MET A 287 -19.25 -5.62 -8.55
N GLU A 288 -20.34 -4.89 -8.75
CA GLU A 288 -20.94 -4.68 -10.07
C GLU A 288 -19.95 -4.00 -11.02
N ARG A 289 -19.27 -2.95 -10.58
CA ARG A 289 -18.25 -2.22 -11.34
C ARG A 289 -17.05 -3.09 -11.66
N PHE A 290 -16.56 -3.87 -10.68
CA PHE A 290 -15.47 -4.81 -10.90
C PHE A 290 -15.82 -5.85 -11.96
N LEU A 291 -17.01 -6.49 -11.88
CA LEU A 291 -17.44 -7.51 -12.84
C LEU A 291 -17.72 -6.94 -14.24
N ALA A 292 -18.14 -5.68 -14.34
CA ALA A 292 -18.28 -5.00 -15.63
C ALA A 292 -16.93 -4.83 -16.35
N CYS A 293 -15.88 -4.52 -15.60
CA CYS A 293 -14.52 -4.41 -16.14
C CYS A 293 -13.83 -5.78 -16.30
N TRP A 294 -14.08 -6.69 -15.37
CA TRP A 294 -13.36 -7.96 -15.22
C TRP A 294 -14.33 -9.13 -15.05
N PRO A 295 -15.07 -9.50 -16.12
CA PRO A 295 -15.98 -10.65 -16.09
C PRO A 295 -15.21 -11.97 -15.89
N GLU A 296 -15.97 -13.04 -15.61
CA GLU A 296 -15.43 -14.39 -15.45
C GLU A 296 -14.51 -14.78 -16.63
N GLY A 297 -13.42 -15.47 -16.30
CA GLY A 297 -12.38 -15.85 -17.28
C GLY A 297 -11.27 -14.81 -17.49
N THR A 298 -11.42 -13.60 -16.94
CA THR A 298 -10.36 -12.57 -17.03
C THR A 298 -9.32 -12.72 -15.92
N PRO A 299 -8.08 -12.19 -16.11
CA PRO A 299 -7.00 -12.29 -15.13
C PRO A 299 -7.36 -11.74 -13.75
N ALA A 300 -7.99 -10.56 -13.68
CA ALA A 300 -8.37 -9.97 -12.41
C ALA A 300 -9.49 -10.74 -11.72
N HIS A 301 -10.47 -11.25 -12.46
CA HIS A 301 -11.50 -12.13 -11.90
C HIS A 301 -10.86 -13.38 -11.26
N ALA A 302 -9.96 -14.06 -11.98
CA ALA A 302 -9.31 -15.28 -11.49
C ALA A 302 -8.48 -15.06 -10.22
N SER A 303 -7.83 -13.89 -10.08
CA SER A 303 -6.96 -13.60 -8.92
C SER A 303 -7.68 -12.94 -7.75
N TYR A 304 -8.70 -12.10 -8.01
CA TYR A 304 -9.21 -11.17 -6.99
C TYR A 304 -10.70 -11.31 -6.67
N PHE A 305 -11.51 -11.96 -7.52
CA PHE A 305 -12.96 -12.06 -7.30
C PHE A 305 -13.32 -12.62 -5.92
N ASN A 306 -12.70 -13.73 -5.51
CA ASN A 306 -12.98 -14.33 -4.22
C ASN A 306 -12.56 -13.42 -3.06
N ARG A 307 -11.42 -12.72 -3.17
CA ARG A 307 -11.00 -11.75 -2.17
C ARG A 307 -11.98 -10.59 -2.06
N ILE A 308 -12.42 -10.03 -3.18
CA ILE A 308 -13.38 -8.92 -3.19
C ILE A 308 -14.70 -9.38 -2.56
N ARG A 309 -15.16 -10.58 -2.86
CA ARG A 309 -16.43 -11.13 -2.39
C ARG A 309 -16.44 -11.51 -0.90
N GLU A 310 -15.37 -12.14 -0.41
CA GLU A 310 -15.33 -12.85 0.88
C GLU A 310 -14.20 -12.40 1.80
N GLY A 311 -13.32 -11.52 1.34
CA GLY A 311 -12.09 -11.17 2.04
C GLY A 311 -10.99 -12.21 1.88
N THR A 312 -10.01 -12.13 2.76
CA THR A 312 -8.87 -13.05 2.81
C THR A 312 -9.09 -14.13 3.89
N ARG A 313 -8.09 -14.95 4.17
CA ARG A 313 -8.07 -15.82 5.35
C ARG A 313 -7.43 -15.14 6.59
N PHE A 314 -6.97 -13.90 6.42
CA PHE A 314 -6.31 -13.14 7.46
C PHE A 314 -7.31 -12.61 8.49
N THR A 315 -6.89 -12.44 9.74
CA THR A 315 -7.75 -11.96 10.82
C THR A 315 -7.25 -10.61 11.37
N VAL A 316 -8.15 -9.85 11.98
CA VAL A 316 -7.80 -8.59 12.66
C VAL A 316 -6.73 -8.83 13.74
N ALA A 317 -6.80 -9.95 14.46
CA ALA A 317 -5.83 -10.30 15.49
C ALA A 317 -4.40 -10.53 14.94
N GLN A 318 -4.27 -11.06 13.73
CA GLN A 318 -2.97 -11.22 13.06
C GLN A 318 -2.38 -9.88 12.60
N ALA A 319 -3.23 -8.93 12.21
CA ALA A 319 -2.80 -7.58 11.82
C ALA A 319 -2.42 -6.71 13.02
N ALA A 320 -3.16 -6.84 14.11
CA ALA A 320 -3.00 -6.04 15.32
C ALA A 320 -1.61 -6.24 15.97
N PRO A 321 -1.11 -5.23 16.72
CA PRO A 321 0.08 -5.39 17.54
C PRO A 321 -0.09 -6.53 18.54
N PRO A 322 0.95 -7.36 18.76
CA PRO A 322 0.88 -8.43 19.77
C PRO A 322 0.60 -7.85 21.16
N PRO A 323 -0.06 -8.61 22.07
CA PRO A 323 -0.27 -8.20 23.45
C PRO A 323 1.06 -7.83 24.14
N GLY A 324 1.11 -6.69 24.82
CA GLY A 324 2.30 -6.20 25.50
C GLY A 324 3.33 -5.51 24.61
N ALA A 325 3.01 -5.23 23.35
CA ALA A 325 3.85 -4.40 22.50
C ALA A 325 4.05 -2.99 23.11
N PRO A 326 5.27 -2.39 23.00
CA PRO A 326 5.51 -1.02 23.44
C PRO A 326 4.50 -0.03 22.81
N GLY A 327 4.06 0.97 23.58
CA GLY A 327 3.14 2.02 23.07
C GLY A 327 1.67 1.60 22.95
N ARG A 328 1.27 0.44 23.47
CA ARG A 328 -0.15 0.06 23.52
C ARG A 328 -0.82 0.82 24.67
N PRO A 329 -1.87 1.63 24.45
CA PRO A 329 -2.66 2.18 25.55
C PRO A 329 -3.26 1.02 26.36
N THR A 330 -3.13 1.09 27.68
CA THR A 330 -3.67 0.13 28.67
C THR A 330 -5.19 0.16 28.69
#